data_3d1f6e043855d7ae3186cdc00956e744
#
_entry.id   3d1f6e043855d7ae3186cdc00956e744
#
_cell.length_a   1.000
_cell.length_b   1.000
_cell.length_c   1.000
_cell.angle_alpha   90.00
_cell.angle_beta   90.00
_cell.angle_gamma   90.00
#
_symmetry.space_group_name_H-M   'P 1'
#
loop_
_entity.id
_entity.type
_entity.pdbx_description
1 polymer ?
#
loop_
_entity_poly.entity_id
_entity_poly.type
_entity_poly.pdbx_seq_one_letter_code
_entity_poly.pdbx_strand_id
1 'polypeptide(L)'
;MWKADPEGVHVLDVRTFEEYTFVGHLEMAKNVPFVFPKYDPDGPSLPGRPPGCYGEINPDFVPSVKEFYTPTDTILIYCATGGRGAMAVNVLAEAGFVNVHNIVNGLEGDRVDDPGSVYHGKHMRNGWKNSGLPWGYGFHPDLMWVDPDPTN
;
A
#
# COMPACT_ATOMS: atom_id res chain seq x y z
N MET A 1 9.66 14.73 -3.08
CA MET A 1 10.11 13.79 -4.10
C MET A 1 9.15 13.80 -5.28
N TRP A 2 8.01 13.13 -5.29
CA TRP A 2 7.10 13.08 -6.45
C TRP A 2 6.70 14.45 -7.06
N LYS A 3 6.34 15.45 -6.25
CA LYS A 3 6.01 16.81 -6.78
C LYS A 3 7.15 17.50 -7.54
N ALA A 4 8.39 17.14 -7.26
CA ALA A 4 9.55 17.72 -7.90
C ALA A 4 9.91 17.02 -9.22
N ASP A 5 9.52 15.76 -9.36
CA ASP A 5 9.78 14.92 -10.53
C ASP A 5 8.67 13.88 -10.68
N PRO A 6 7.49 14.27 -11.20
CA PRO A 6 6.36 13.35 -11.34
C PRO A 6 6.56 12.25 -12.39
N GLU A 7 7.46 12.44 -13.35
CA GLU A 7 7.75 11.47 -14.41
C GLU A 7 8.87 10.50 -14.02
N GLY A 8 9.84 10.95 -13.21
CA GLY A 8 10.97 10.13 -12.76
C GLY A 8 10.74 9.41 -11.44
N VAL A 9 9.60 9.64 -10.76
CA VAL A 9 9.26 8.99 -9.48
C VAL A 9 7.96 8.21 -9.63
N HIS A 10 8.09 6.90 -9.61
CA HIS A 10 6.95 5.98 -9.65
C HIS A 10 6.28 5.85 -8.29
N VAL A 11 5.00 5.48 -8.28
CA VAL A 11 4.23 5.27 -7.04
C VAL A 11 3.59 3.88 -7.06
N LEU A 12 3.82 3.12 -6.00
CA LEU A 12 3.34 1.75 -5.84
C LEU A 12 2.41 1.64 -4.64
N ASP A 13 1.18 1.25 -4.89
CA ASP A 13 0.19 0.90 -3.85
C ASP A 13 0.30 -0.60 -3.55
N VAL A 14 0.69 -0.94 -2.31
CA VAL A 14 0.84 -2.33 -1.89
C VAL A 14 -0.35 -2.85 -1.06
N ARG A 15 -1.47 -2.13 -1.12
CA ARG A 15 -2.73 -2.54 -0.51
C ARG A 15 -3.44 -3.56 -1.39
N THR A 16 -4.50 -4.17 -0.85
CA THR A 16 -5.35 -5.06 -1.64
C THR A 16 -6.12 -4.30 -2.72
N PHE A 17 -6.62 -5.03 -3.71
CA PHE A 17 -7.47 -4.49 -4.76
C PHE A 17 -8.72 -3.78 -4.20
N GLU A 18 -9.33 -4.34 -3.15
CA GLU A 18 -10.50 -3.78 -2.50
C GLU A 18 -10.17 -2.46 -1.80
N GLU A 19 -9.03 -2.37 -1.11
CA GLU A 19 -8.58 -1.12 -0.51
C GLU A 19 -8.31 -0.06 -1.60
N TYR A 20 -7.63 -0.43 -2.69
CA TYR A 20 -7.38 0.45 -3.83
C TYR A 20 -8.69 1.03 -4.38
N THR A 21 -9.67 0.16 -4.59
CA THR A 21 -10.96 0.49 -5.22
C THR A 21 -11.88 1.29 -4.29
N PHE A 22 -12.09 0.81 -3.05
CA PHE A 22 -13.15 1.33 -2.18
C PHE A 22 -12.69 2.38 -1.18
N VAL A 23 -11.41 2.39 -0.82
CA VAL A 23 -10.85 3.42 0.08
C VAL A 23 -10.33 4.63 -0.71
N GLY A 24 -10.11 4.44 -2.02
CA GLY A 24 -9.46 5.41 -2.90
C GLY A 24 -7.94 5.24 -2.92
N HIS A 25 -7.30 5.86 -3.90
CA HIS A 25 -5.88 5.68 -4.19
C HIS A 25 -5.26 6.95 -4.80
N LEU A 26 -3.93 6.96 -4.95
CA LEU A 26 -3.23 7.97 -5.73
C LEU A 26 -3.44 7.63 -7.21
N GLU A 27 -3.91 8.61 -7.99
CA GLU A 27 -4.30 8.41 -9.40
C GLU A 27 -3.18 7.87 -10.28
N MET A 28 -1.91 8.14 -9.93
CA MET A 28 -0.73 7.68 -10.64
C MET A 28 -0.18 6.34 -10.12
N ALA A 29 -0.75 5.78 -9.05
CA ALA A 29 -0.19 4.62 -8.39
C ALA A 29 -0.54 3.32 -9.12
N LYS A 30 0.48 2.51 -9.42
CA LYS A 30 0.31 1.11 -9.78
C LYS A 30 -0.07 0.32 -8.52
N ASN A 31 -1.11 -0.48 -8.58
CA ASN A 31 -1.45 -1.40 -7.50
C ASN A 31 -0.78 -2.77 -7.71
N VAL A 32 -0.05 -3.23 -6.72
CA VAL A 32 0.42 -4.62 -6.61
C VAL A 32 0.30 -5.02 -5.13
N PRO A 33 -0.67 -5.83 -4.75
CA PRO A 33 -0.88 -6.24 -3.37
C PRO A 33 0.35 -6.95 -2.79
N PHE A 34 0.77 -6.54 -1.59
CA PHE A 34 1.90 -7.18 -0.89
C PHE A 34 1.43 -8.27 0.07
N VAL A 35 0.28 -8.06 0.73
CA VAL A 35 -0.28 -9.00 1.72
C VAL A 35 -1.76 -9.16 1.47
N PHE A 36 -2.22 -10.41 1.38
CA PHE A 36 -3.64 -10.76 1.37
C PHE A 36 -4.14 -11.02 2.78
N PRO A 37 -5.26 -10.42 3.20
CA PRO A 37 -5.88 -10.76 4.47
C PRO A 37 -6.48 -12.16 4.41
N LYS A 38 -6.26 -12.93 5.45
CA LYS A 38 -6.80 -14.29 5.62
C LYS A 38 -7.52 -14.38 6.97
N TYR A 39 -8.47 -15.29 7.04
CA TYR A 39 -9.17 -15.62 8.27
C TYR A 39 -9.21 -17.13 8.47
N ASP A 40 -8.72 -17.57 9.62
CA ASP A 40 -8.84 -18.94 10.09
C ASP A 40 -9.15 -18.87 11.59
N PRO A 41 -10.32 -19.31 12.06
CA PRO A 41 -10.71 -19.23 13.48
C PRO A 41 -9.72 -19.95 14.41
N ASP A 42 -9.03 -20.98 13.93
CA ASP A 42 -8.03 -21.76 14.66
C ASP A 42 -6.59 -21.35 14.31
N GLY A 43 -6.45 -20.37 13.42
CA GLY A 43 -5.17 -19.89 12.88
C GLY A 43 -4.46 -18.83 13.74
N PRO A 44 -3.32 -18.34 13.26
CA PRO A 44 -2.57 -17.30 13.94
C PRO A 44 -3.34 -15.98 14.01
N SER A 45 -3.04 -15.18 15.02
CA SER A 45 -3.60 -13.84 15.17
C SER A 45 -2.51 -12.80 15.16
N LEU A 46 -2.73 -11.70 14.43
CA LEU A 46 -1.83 -10.55 14.44
C LEU A 46 -2.22 -9.59 15.58
N PRO A 47 -1.23 -8.96 16.23
CA PRO A 47 -1.50 -7.93 17.23
C PRO A 47 -2.41 -6.82 16.68
N GLY A 48 -3.45 -6.45 17.44
CA GLY A 48 -4.40 -5.40 17.05
C GLY A 48 -5.40 -5.81 15.96
N ARG A 49 -5.51 -7.09 15.64
CA ARG A 49 -6.51 -7.66 14.74
C ARG A 49 -7.46 -8.61 15.50
N PRO A 50 -8.67 -8.85 14.99
CA PRO A 50 -9.53 -9.89 15.54
C PRO A 50 -8.84 -11.27 15.58
N PRO A 51 -9.18 -12.14 16.54
CA PRO A 51 -8.65 -13.50 16.57
C PRO A 51 -8.86 -14.23 15.24
N GLY A 52 -7.87 -15.00 14.81
CA GLY A 52 -7.89 -15.73 13.55
C GLY A 52 -7.62 -14.88 12.29
N CYS A 53 -7.47 -13.55 12.42
CA CYS A 53 -7.09 -12.70 11.28
C CYS A 53 -5.57 -12.60 11.15
N TYR A 54 -5.05 -12.96 9.98
CA TYR A 54 -3.64 -12.88 9.65
C TYR A 54 -3.42 -12.36 8.23
N GLY A 55 -2.18 -12.21 7.81
CA GLY A 55 -1.82 -11.80 6.47
C GLY A 55 -0.90 -12.83 5.82
N GLU A 56 -1.13 -13.11 4.56
CA GLU A 56 -0.29 -13.96 3.73
C GLU A 56 0.41 -13.10 2.69
N ILE A 57 1.73 -13.22 2.60
CA ILE A 57 2.52 -12.46 1.61
C ILE A 57 2.17 -12.98 0.22
N ASN A 58 1.90 -12.06 -0.70
CA ASN A 58 1.68 -12.36 -2.09
C ASN A 58 2.97 -12.93 -2.72
N PRO A 59 2.99 -14.20 -3.15
CA PRO A 59 4.17 -14.80 -3.75
C PRO A 59 4.56 -14.13 -5.08
N ASP A 60 3.58 -13.53 -5.77
CA ASP A 60 3.77 -12.86 -7.06
C ASP A 60 4.15 -11.38 -6.91
N PHE A 61 4.31 -10.87 -5.68
CA PHE A 61 4.61 -9.45 -5.45
C PHE A 61 5.89 -8.99 -6.15
N VAL A 62 7.01 -9.65 -5.88
CA VAL A 62 8.31 -9.28 -6.50
C VAL A 62 8.32 -9.54 -8.00
N PRO A 63 7.86 -10.70 -8.52
CA PRO A 63 7.70 -10.92 -9.96
C PRO A 63 6.89 -9.80 -10.64
N SER A 64 5.71 -9.47 -10.12
CA SER A 64 4.84 -8.44 -10.70
C SER A 64 5.49 -7.05 -10.67
N VAL A 65 6.18 -6.68 -9.58
CA VAL A 65 6.88 -5.39 -9.53
C VAL A 65 7.99 -5.33 -10.59
N LYS A 66 8.71 -6.41 -10.83
CA LYS A 66 9.77 -6.50 -11.86
C LYS A 66 9.25 -6.45 -13.30
N GLU A 67 7.97 -6.68 -13.54
CA GLU A 67 7.36 -6.49 -14.86
C GLU A 67 7.21 -5.01 -15.22
N PHE A 68 7.04 -4.14 -14.21
CA PHE A 68 6.77 -2.71 -14.41
C PHE A 68 7.97 -1.81 -14.13
N TYR A 69 8.89 -2.25 -13.28
CA TYR A 69 9.97 -1.41 -12.78
C TYR A 69 11.32 -2.13 -12.84
N THR A 70 12.36 -1.33 -13.09
CA THR A 70 13.75 -1.77 -13.04
C THR A 70 14.34 -1.53 -11.64
N PRO A 71 15.42 -2.25 -11.27
CA PRO A 71 16.08 -2.09 -9.97
C PRO A 71 16.57 -0.66 -9.64
N THR A 72 16.78 0.17 -10.66
CA THR A 72 17.29 1.55 -10.50
C THR A 72 16.20 2.60 -10.47
N ASP A 73 14.96 2.25 -10.74
CA ASP A 73 13.83 3.18 -10.70
C ASP A 73 13.59 3.69 -9.28
N THR A 74 13.19 4.95 -9.19
CA THR A 74 12.80 5.55 -7.91
C THR A 74 11.31 5.26 -7.66
N ILE A 75 11.02 4.48 -6.61
CA ILE A 75 9.66 4.03 -6.29
C ILE A 75 9.25 4.49 -4.89
N LEU A 76 8.17 5.27 -4.81
CA LEU A 76 7.49 5.57 -3.56
C LEU A 76 6.42 4.50 -3.30
N ILE A 77 6.55 3.80 -2.18
CA ILE A 77 5.66 2.70 -1.79
C ILE A 77 4.75 3.18 -0.66
N TYR A 78 3.46 2.88 -0.76
CA TYR A 78 2.53 3.16 0.32
C TYR A 78 1.55 2.02 0.57
N CYS A 79 1.05 1.97 1.81
CA CYS A 79 -0.14 1.22 2.18
C CYS A 79 -1.12 2.13 2.93
N ALA A 80 -1.99 1.61 3.76
CA ALA A 80 -2.93 2.43 4.54
C ALA A 80 -2.22 3.35 5.54
N THR A 81 -1.32 2.80 6.38
CA THR A 81 -0.71 3.47 7.52
C THR A 81 0.82 3.33 7.60
N GLY A 82 1.47 2.80 6.56
CA GLY A 82 2.93 2.71 6.43
C GLY A 82 3.56 1.35 6.76
N GLY A 83 2.93 0.49 7.56
CA GLY A 83 3.55 -0.77 8.02
C GLY A 83 3.82 -1.78 6.89
N ARG A 84 2.83 -2.11 6.07
CA ARG A 84 3.03 -3.00 4.90
C ARG A 84 4.00 -2.40 3.89
N GLY A 85 3.96 -1.07 3.70
CA GLY A 85 4.89 -0.36 2.83
C GLY A 85 6.34 -0.52 3.28
N ALA A 86 6.63 -0.42 4.58
CA ALA A 86 7.96 -0.64 5.11
C ALA A 86 8.47 -2.09 4.88
N MET A 87 7.59 -3.09 5.06
CA MET A 87 7.92 -4.49 4.76
C MET A 87 8.19 -4.69 3.26
N ALA A 88 7.36 -4.12 2.39
CA ALA A 88 7.52 -4.21 0.94
C ALA A 88 8.85 -3.58 0.47
N VAL A 89 9.25 -2.44 1.05
CA VAL A 89 10.57 -1.82 0.79
C VAL A 89 11.69 -2.80 1.09
N ASN A 90 11.67 -3.49 2.24
CA ASN A 90 12.72 -4.43 2.60
C ASN A 90 12.79 -5.60 1.60
N VAL A 91 11.65 -6.17 1.23
CA VAL A 91 11.57 -7.28 0.26
C VAL A 91 12.08 -6.86 -1.11
N LEU A 92 11.74 -5.65 -1.58
CA LEU A 92 12.23 -5.14 -2.87
C LEU A 92 13.72 -4.80 -2.82
N ALA A 93 14.22 -4.28 -1.70
CA ALA A 93 15.66 -4.05 -1.52
C ALA A 93 16.46 -5.37 -1.57
N GLU A 94 15.97 -6.44 -0.93
CA GLU A 94 16.53 -7.78 -1.04
C GLU A 94 16.46 -8.34 -2.47
N ALA A 95 15.45 -7.96 -3.24
CA ALA A 95 15.28 -8.33 -4.65
C ALA A 95 16.13 -7.49 -5.62
N GLY A 96 16.93 -6.54 -5.09
CA GLY A 96 17.92 -5.74 -5.83
C GLY A 96 17.47 -4.32 -6.21
N PHE A 97 16.30 -3.85 -5.78
CA PHE A 97 15.88 -2.47 -5.97
C PHE A 97 16.65 -1.53 -5.04
N VAL A 98 17.23 -0.46 -5.57
CA VAL A 98 18.14 0.42 -4.81
C VAL A 98 17.53 1.77 -4.42
N ASN A 99 16.42 2.17 -5.04
CA ASN A 99 15.76 3.47 -4.82
C ASN A 99 14.29 3.30 -4.41
N VAL A 100 14.01 2.44 -3.44
CA VAL A 100 12.66 2.20 -2.91
C VAL A 100 12.45 2.92 -1.58
N HIS A 101 11.35 3.64 -1.45
CA HIS A 101 11.06 4.50 -0.30
C HIS A 101 9.64 4.30 0.21
N ASN A 102 9.46 4.14 1.52
CA ASN A 102 8.14 4.04 2.13
C ASN A 102 7.55 5.44 2.42
N ILE A 103 6.29 5.64 2.09
CA ILE A 103 5.49 6.76 2.60
C ILE A 103 5.07 6.41 4.03
N VAL A 104 5.76 6.96 5.02
CA VAL A 104 5.74 6.52 6.43
C VAL A 104 4.33 6.41 7.02
N ASN A 105 3.47 7.39 6.77
CA ASN A 105 2.10 7.37 7.26
C ASN A 105 1.10 6.80 6.24
N GLY A 106 1.57 6.33 5.09
CA GLY A 106 0.76 5.76 4.04
C GLY A 106 -0.28 6.71 3.46
N LEU A 107 -1.36 6.15 2.94
CA LEU A 107 -2.47 6.91 2.35
C LEU A 107 -3.36 7.56 3.42
N GLU A 108 -3.78 6.78 4.41
CA GLU A 108 -4.83 7.16 5.37
C GLU A 108 -4.26 7.82 6.64
N GLY A 109 -3.02 7.47 7.01
CA GLY A 109 -2.35 8.05 8.17
C GLY A 109 -2.76 7.45 9.51
N ASP A 110 -2.37 8.17 10.57
CA ASP A 110 -2.64 7.79 11.96
C ASP A 110 -4.06 8.19 12.37
N ARG A 111 -4.53 7.55 13.42
CA ARG A 111 -5.81 7.93 14.04
C ARG A 111 -5.68 9.24 14.81
N VAL A 112 -6.76 10.01 14.82
CA VAL A 112 -6.91 11.17 15.70
C VAL A 112 -7.10 10.67 17.13
N ASP A 113 -6.22 11.10 18.03
CA ASP A 113 -6.19 10.70 19.44
C ASP A 113 -6.71 11.80 20.37
N ASP A 114 -7.64 12.61 19.89
CA ASP A 114 -8.31 13.64 20.67
C ASP A 114 -9.76 13.23 20.95
N PRO A 115 -10.10 12.88 22.22
CA PRO A 115 -11.47 12.49 22.58
C PRO A 115 -12.53 13.58 22.36
N GLY A 116 -12.11 14.86 22.32
CA GLY A 116 -13.01 15.99 22.03
C GLY A 116 -13.28 16.20 20.54
N SER A 117 -12.53 15.51 19.66
CA SER A 117 -12.71 15.65 18.22
C SER A 117 -13.81 14.74 17.68
N VAL A 118 -14.63 15.25 16.76
CA VAL A 118 -15.59 14.43 15.97
C VAL A 118 -14.89 13.38 15.09
N TYR A 119 -13.59 13.49 14.93
CA TYR A 119 -12.75 12.56 14.18
C TYR A 119 -11.99 11.58 15.09
N HIS A 120 -12.25 11.58 16.40
CA HIS A 120 -11.57 10.65 17.32
C HIS A 120 -11.64 9.19 16.82
N GLY A 121 -10.50 8.52 16.81
CA GLY A 121 -10.35 7.16 16.33
C GLY A 121 -10.35 6.98 14.81
N LYS A 122 -10.60 8.03 14.01
CA LYS A 122 -10.55 7.97 12.54
C LYS A 122 -9.15 8.29 12.02
N HIS A 123 -8.77 7.68 10.89
CA HIS A 123 -7.50 7.92 10.21
C HIS A 123 -7.51 9.26 9.47
N MET A 124 -7.31 10.37 10.22
CA MET A 124 -7.38 11.74 9.70
C MET A 124 -6.32 12.67 10.27
N ARG A 125 -5.28 12.12 10.95
CA ARG A 125 -4.25 12.94 11.60
C ARG A 125 -3.16 13.38 10.62
N ASN A 126 -2.75 12.51 9.74
CA ASN A 126 -1.69 12.69 8.74
C ASN A 126 -1.93 11.72 7.57
N GLY A 127 -0.90 11.37 6.82
CA GLY A 127 -1.02 10.55 5.63
C GLY A 127 -1.31 11.38 4.38
N TRP A 128 -1.19 10.74 3.22
CA TRP A 128 -1.32 11.42 1.93
C TRP A 128 -2.67 12.12 1.75
N LYS A 129 -3.78 11.41 2.02
CA LYS A 129 -5.16 11.94 1.89
C LYS A 129 -5.38 13.23 2.68
N ASN A 130 -4.80 13.30 3.87
CA ASN A 130 -5.00 14.40 4.80
C ASN A 130 -3.98 15.54 4.62
N SER A 131 -3.09 15.44 3.62
CA SER A 131 -2.03 16.41 3.32
C SER A 131 -2.34 17.33 2.13
N GLY A 132 -3.57 17.30 1.61
CA GLY A 132 -3.97 18.10 0.45
C GLY A 132 -3.30 17.67 -0.86
N LEU A 133 -2.85 16.43 -0.95
CA LEU A 133 -2.26 15.83 -2.14
C LEU A 133 -3.34 15.14 -2.98
N PRO A 134 -3.16 14.99 -4.31
CA PRO A 134 -4.16 14.38 -5.18
C PRO A 134 -4.38 12.90 -4.87
N TRP A 135 -5.63 12.50 -4.81
CA TRP A 135 -6.08 11.11 -4.68
C TRP A 135 -7.52 11.03 -5.18
N GLY A 136 -7.97 9.84 -5.54
CA GLY A 136 -9.30 9.66 -6.10
C GLY A 136 -9.78 8.21 -6.07
N TYR A 137 -10.82 7.93 -6.85
CA TYR A 137 -11.46 6.63 -7.02
C TYR A 137 -11.51 6.21 -8.49
N GLY A 138 -10.76 6.90 -9.36
CA GLY A 138 -10.76 6.64 -10.79
C GLY A 138 -10.21 5.26 -11.13
N PHE A 139 -10.81 4.59 -12.10
CA PHE A 139 -10.35 3.28 -12.57
C PHE A 139 -9.42 3.44 -13.76
N HIS A 140 -8.19 2.98 -13.60
CA HIS A 140 -7.20 2.88 -14.67
C HIS A 140 -6.75 1.44 -14.80
N PRO A 141 -7.29 0.65 -15.74
CA PRO A 141 -6.99 -0.79 -15.87
C PRO A 141 -5.51 -1.12 -15.93
N ASP A 142 -4.72 -0.27 -16.59
CA ASP A 142 -3.27 -0.46 -16.73
C ASP A 142 -2.50 -0.28 -15.41
N LEU A 143 -3.12 0.35 -14.40
CA LEU A 143 -2.54 0.57 -13.07
C LEU A 143 -3.02 -0.44 -12.02
N MET A 144 -3.96 -1.31 -12.38
CA MET A 144 -4.53 -2.29 -11.47
C MET A 144 -3.78 -3.62 -11.58
N TRP A 145 -3.60 -4.27 -10.45
CA TRP A 145 -3.07 -5.62 -10.41
C TRP A 145 -4.11 -6.63 -10.90
N VAL A 146 -3.68 -7.53 -11.75
CA VAL A 146 -4.47 -8.68 -12.19
C VAL A 146 -3.79 -9.92 -11.61
N ASP A 147 -4.56 -10.74 -10.89
CA ASP A 147 -4.05 -12.00 -10.34
C ASP A 147 -3.56 -12.88 -11.49
N PRO A 148 -2.29 -13.27 -11.52
CA PRO A 148 -1.77 -14.16 -12.55
C PRO A 148 -2.34 -15.58 -12.44
N ASP A 149 -2.83 -15.99 -11.27
CA ASP A 149 -3.54 -17.25 -11.04
C ASP A 149 -4.88 -17.02 -10.32
N PRO A 150 -5.95 -16.66 -11.07
CA PRO A 150 -7.27 -16.36 -10.49
C PRO A 150 -7.98 -17.58 -9.88
N THR A 151 -7.34 -18.73 -9.85
CA THR A 151 -7.89 -19.98 -9.26
C THR A 151 -7.43 -20.25 -7.83
N ASN A 152 -6.58 -19.40 -7.27
CA ASN A 152 -6.09 -19.48 -5.88
C ASN A 152 -7.00 -18.79 -4.87
#